data_af0abcf45b4fddb1e0d2706e73413875
#
_entry.id   af0abcf45b4fddb1e0d2706e73413875
#
_cell.length_a   1.000
_cell.length_b   1.000
_cell.length_c   1.000
_cell.angle_alpha   90.00
_cell.angle_beta   90.00
_cell.angle_gamma   90.00
#
_symmetry.space_group_name_H-M   'P 1'
#
loop_
_entity.id
_entity.type
_entity.pdbx_description
1 polymer ?
#
loop_
_entity_poly.entity_id
_entity_poly.type
_entity_poly.pdbx_seq_one_letter_code
_entity_poly.pdbx_strand_id
1 'polypeptide(L)'
;MRKLSLLLIILLFVSCTEKNTVDSPIIARVENVALSMAEADKLMLAVPSVGYTVDDVVASWANRELLYLAARQGGLENDETLNSQISIYRKDLFGSTYMDNYLASQISIDNAEIKAYYDKNISSFKHKNDGAKIMHYLVSSDSVARYIADALRQSDNSIDRKKLLANYNVDVTTVERGNLIEQLDNEIFSGNKSNITIGPVKTDYGYHIIEVLRRFKAGSKINIDEAFDEIYQRLFNQKKALASIRFLDSLRNHYTVKINLEKN
;
A
#
# COMPACT_ATOMS: atom_id res chain seq x y z
N MET A 1 -34.28 -58.33 -51.16
CA MET A 1 -34.29 -56.85 -51.24
C MET A 1 -33.73 -56.31 -49.99
N ARG A 2 -32.42 -55.97 -49.89
CA ARG A 2 -31.71 -55.47 -48.70
C ARG A 2 -31.77 -53.95 -48.73
N LYS A 3 -32.42 -53.37 -47.73
CA LYS A 3 -32.40 -51.93 -47.53
C LYS A 3 -31.12 -51.53 -46.78
N LEU A 4 -30.23 -50.79 -47.42
CA LEU A 4 -28.99 -50.23 -46.94
C LEU A 4 -29.36 -48.91 -46.18
N SER A 5 -29.25 -48.90 -44.85
CA SER A 5 -29.49 -47.72 -44.06
C SER A 5 -28.19 -46.92 -43.96
N LEU A 6 -28.16 -45.73 -44.53
CA LEU A 6 -27.03 -44.83 -44.57
C LEU A 6 -27.03 -44.02 -43.27
N LEU A 7 -26.07 -44.30 -42.37
CA LEU A 7 -25.91 -43.59 -41.10
C LEU A 7 -25.07 -42.32 -41.36
N LEU A 8 -25.70 -41.17 -41.34
CA LEU A 8 -25.09 -39.87 -41.55
C LEU A 8 -24.44 -39.43 -40.20
N ILE A 9 -23.12 -39.54 -40.09
CA ILE A 9 -22.35 -39.03 -38.94
C ILE A 9 -22.14 -37.53 -39.14
N ILE A 10 -22.86 -36.70 -38.36
CA ILE A 10 -22.62 -35.25 -38.28
C ILE A 10 -21.46 -35.02 -37.33
N LEU A 11 -20.29 -34.69 -37.86
CA LEU A 11 -19.15 -34.17 -37.09
C LEU A 11 -19.43 -32.71 -36.69
N LEU A 12 -19.80 -32.53 -35.44
CA LEU A 12 -19.83 -31.19 -34.84
C LEU A 12 -18.39 -30.74 -34.62
N PHE A 13 -17.88 -29.87 -35.46
CA PHE A 13 -16.69 -29.09 -35.19
C PHE A 13 -17.01 -28.10 -34.08
N VAL A 14 -16.57 -28.41 -32.85
CA VAL A 14 -16.49 -27.44 -31.81
C VAL A 14 -15.33 -26.52 -32.16
N SER A 15 -15.64 -25.40 -32.79
CA SER A 15 -14.70 -24.30 -32.97
C SER A 15 -14.45 -23.70 -31.60
N CYS A 16 -13.31 -24.01 -30.95
CA CYS A 16 -12.77 -23.20 -29.87
C CYS A 16 -12.52 -21.82 -30.45
N THR A 17 -13.35 -20.85 -30.09
CA THR A 17 -13.02 -19.45 -30.28
C THR A 17 -11.84 -19.14 -29.37
N GLU A 18 -10.63 -19.15 -29.91
CA GLU A 18 -9.48 -18.50 -29.33
C GLU A 18 -9.89 -17.05 -29.01
N LYS A 19 -9.83 -16.67 -27.73
CA LYS A 19 -9.89 -15.26 -27.34
C LYS A 19 -8.83 -14.53 -28.15
N ASN A 20 -9.25 -13.60 -29.02
CA ASN A 20 -8.37 -12.63 -29.64
C ASN A 20 -7.53 -11.95 -28.59
N THR A 21 -6.34 -12.47 -28.30
CA THR A 21 -5.27 -11.71 -27.69
C THR A 21 -4.89 -10.66 -28.72
N VAL A 22 -5.16 -9.40 -28.45
CA VAL A 22 -4.60 -8.27 -29.19
C VAL A 22 -3.10 -8.56 -29.29
N ASP A 23 -2.63 -8.75 -30.54
CA ASP A 23 -1.21 -9.07 -30.80
C ASP A 23 -0.39 -7.87 -30.35
N SER A 24 0.09 -7.90 -29.11
CA SER A 24 0.90 -6.83 -28.54
C SER A 24 2.29 -6.87 -29.18
N PRO A 25 2.79 -5.76 -29.75
CA PRO A 25 4.06 -5.75 -30.45
C PRO A 25 5.20 -6.25 -29.55
N ILE A 26 6.08 -7.07 -30.12
CA ILE A 26 7.31 -7.49 -29.45
C ILE A 26 8.29 -6.33 -29.49
N ILE A 27 8.74 -5.89 -28.30
CA ILE A 27 9.63 -4.73 -28.13
C ILE A 27 11.07 -5.11 -27.79
N ALA A 28 11.29 -6.33 -27.29
CA ALA A 28 12.64 -6.85 -27.03
C ALA A 28 12.68 -8.37 -27.20
N ARG A 29 13.89 -8.90 -27.38
CA ARG A 29 14.13 -10.33 -27.47
C ARG A 29 15.51 -10.68 -26.93
N VAL A 30 15.56 -11.74 -26.13
CA VAL A 30 16.80 -12.39 -25.68
C VAL A 30 16.72 -13.85 -26.09
N GLU A 31 17.56 -14.29 -27.02
CA GLU A 31 17.47 -15.60 -27.64
C GLU A 31 16.04 -15.91 -28.15
N ASN A 32 15.42 -16.96 -27.64
CA ASN A 32 14.08 -17.38 -28.01
C ASN A 32 12.97 -16.77 -27.13
N VAL A 33 13.34 -15.97 -26.11
CA VAL A 33 12.38 -15.30 -25.21
C VAL A 33 12.11 -13.89 -25.73
N ALA A 34 10.82 -13.55 -25.85
CA ALA A 34 10.40 -12.25 -26.33
C ALA A 34 9.65 -11.49 -25.24
N LEU A 35 9.82 -10.18 -25.20
CA LEU A 35 9.04 -9.26 -24.34
C LEU A 35 8.06 -8.50 -25.23
N SER A 36 6.79 -8.62 -24.95
CA SER A 36 5.75 -7.82 -25.60
C SER A 36 5.52 -6.50 -24.85
N MET A 37 4.98 -5.50 -25.54
CA MET A 37 4.60 -4.22 -24.90
C MET A 37 3.62 -4.42 -23.73
N ALA A 38 2.64 -5.32 -23.89
CA ALA A 38 1.69 -5.61 -22.81
C ALA A 38 2.33 -6.24 -21.57
N GLU A 39 3.40 -7.02 -21.74
CA GLU A 39 4.17 -7.56 -20.62
C GLU A 39 5.04 -6.48 -19.98
N ALA A 40 5.66 -5.60 -20.77
CA ALA A 40 6.40 -4.45 -20.27
C ALA A 40 5.51 -3.51 -19.45
N ASP A 41 4.30 -3.22 -19.90
CA ASP A 41 3.32 -2.42 -19.17
C ASP A 41 2.98 -3.05 -17.81
N LYS A 42 2.80 -4.37 -17.73
CA LYS A 42 2.60 -5.07 -16.46
C LYS A 42 3.81 -4.97 -15.52
N LEU A 43 5.02 -5.06 -16.08
CA LEU A 43 6.26 -4.90 -15.31
C LEU A 43 6.40 -3.46 -14.78
N MET A 44 6.03 -2.45 -15.58
CA MET A 44 6.01 -1.05 -15.15
C MET A 44 5.06 -0.82 -13.97
N LEU A 45 3.87 -1.40 -14.00
CA LEU A 45 2.90 -1.29 -12.91
C LEU A 45 3.40 -1.93 -11.60
N ALA A 46 4.31 -2.91 -11.69
CA ALA A 46 4.89 -3.58 -10.53
C ALA A 46 6.03 -2.79 -9.85
N VAL A 47 6.54 -1.73 -10.50
CA VAL A 47 7.66 -0.90 -9.98
C VAL A 47 7.14 0.51 -9.68
N PRO A 48 6.84 0.84 -8.41
CA PRO A 48 6.36 2.16 -8.03
C PRO A 48 7.52 3.17 -7.95
N SER A 49 8.12 3.56 -9.08
CA SER A 49 9.13 4.62 -9.10
C SER A 49 8.78 5.71 -10.10
N VAL A 50 8.79 6.96 -9.64
CA VAL A 50 8.59 8.14 -10.48
C VAL A 50 9.77 8.25 -11.44
N GLY A 51 9.47 8.32 -12.76
CA GLY A 51 10.50 8.48 -13.80
C GLY A 51 11.03 7.17 -14.39
N TYR A 52 10.51 6.01 -14.03
CA TYR A 52 10.85 4.72 -14.64
C TYR A 52 10.24 4.64 -16.04
N THR A 53 11.05 4.37 -17.05
CA THR A 53 10.67 4.37 -18.47
C THR A 53 10.52 2.96 -19.01
N VAL A 54 9.93 2.83 -20.20
CA VAL A 54 9.87 1.53 -20.93
C VAL A 54 11.27 1.01 -21.21
N ASP A 55 12.23 1.88 -21.53
CA ASP A 55 13.63 1.50 -21.79
C ASP A 55 14.28 0.89 -20.54
N ASP A 56 13.99 1.41 -19.35
CA ASP A 56 14.47 0.86 -18.08
C ASP A 56 13.89 -0.54 -17.83
N VAL A 57 12.61 -0.73 -18.14
CA VAL A 57 11.96 -2.06 -18.06
C VAL A 57 12.62 -3.05 -19.00
N VAL A 58 12.82 -2.66 -20.25
CA VAL A 58 13.44 -3.51 -21.28
C VAL A 58 14.87 -3.89 -20.83
N ALA A 59 15.66 -2.93 -20.39
CA ALA A 59 17.04 -3.18 -19.92
C ALA A 59 17.05 -4.12 -18.70
N SER A 60 16.18 -3.89 -17.73
CA SER A 60 16.06 -4.74 -16.52
C SER A 60 15.59 -6.16 -16.88
N TRP A 61 14.62 -6.29 -17.77
CA TRP A 61 14.14 -7.57 -18.26
C TRP A 61 15.25 -8.32 -19.00
N ALA A 62 15.94 -7.67 -19.94
CA ALA A 62 17.02 -8.29 -20.70
C ALA A 62 18.16 -8.79 -19.79
N ASN A 63 18.58 -7.99 -18.82
CA ASN A 63 19.60 -8.38 -17.84
C ASN A 63 19.17 -9.63 -17.05
N ARG A 64 17.92 -9.71 -16.64
CA ARG A 64 17.38 -10.87 -15.93
C ARG A 64 17.41 -12.13 -16.79
N GLU A 65 16.98 -12.03 -18.05
CA GLU A 65 17.01 -13.16 -19.00
C GLU A 65 18.44 -13.63 -19.27
N LEU A 66 19.39 -12.71 -19.48
CA LEU A 66 20.81 -13.03 -19.69
C LEU A 66 21.40 -13.75 -18.49
N LEU A 67 21.14 -13.26 -17.27
CA LEU A 67 21.61 -13.91 -16.02
C LEU A 67 20.99 -15.30 -15.84
N TYR A 68 19.70 -15.45 -16.17
CA TYR A 68 19.02 -16.75 -16.11
C TYR A 68 19.63 -17.75 -17.10
N LEU A 69 19.90 -17.33 -18.33
CA LEU A 69 20.56 -18.15 -19.33
C LEU A 69 21.96 -18.58 -18.89
N ALA A 70 22.75 -17.66 -18.33
CA ALA A 70 24.09 -17.96 -17.80
C ALA A 70 24.01 -18.95 -16.62
N ALA A 71 23.03 -18.78 -15.73
CA ALA A 71 22.80 -19.71 -14.61
C ALA A 71 22.45 -21.13 -15.09
N ARG A 72 21.61 -21.24 -16.13
CA ARG A 72 21.28 -22.54 -16.74
C ARG A 72 22.50 -23.18 -17.38
N GLN A 73 23.27 -22.44 -18.15
CA GLN A 73 24.51 -22.95 -18.75
C GLN A 73 25.54 -23.37 -17.70
N GLY A 74 25.56 -22.66 -16.56
CA GLY A 74 26.37 -23.02 -15.39
C GLY A 74 25.87 -24.23 -14.59
N GLY A 75 24.75 -24.85 -15.00
CA GLY A 75 24.21 -26.05 -14.38
C GLY A 75 23.38 -25.82 -13.10
N LEU A 76 23.06 -24.56 -12.76
CA LEU A 76 22.28 -24.20 -11.54
C LEU A 76 20.87 -24.81 -11.53
N GLU A 77 20.30 -25.16 -12.71
CA GLU A 77 19.01 -25.87 -12.76
C GLU A 77 19.07 -27.27 -12.16
N ASN A 78 20.27 -27.87 -12.05
CA ASN A 78 20.48 -29.19 -11.46
C ASN A 78 20.93 -29.14 -10.00
N ASP A 79 21.04 -27.95 -9.41
CA ASP A 79 21.40 -27.80 -8.00
C ASP A 79 20.22 -28.20 -7.10
N GLU A 80 20.40 -29.31 -6.35
CA GLU A 80 19.34 -29.85 -5.48
C GLU A 80 18.95 -28.89 -4.35
N THR A 81 19.91 -28.14 -3.81
CA THR A 81 19.65 -27.17 -2.74
C THR A 81 18.79 -26.02 -3.25
N LEU A 82 19.15 -25.47 -4.42
CA LEU A 82 18.42 -24.41 -5.07
C LEU A 82 17.01 -24.86 -5.46
N ASN A 83 16.87 -26.04 -6.04
CA ASN A 83 15.57 -26.62 -6.41
C ASN A 83 14.69 -26.87 -5.18
N SER A 84 15.28 -27.30 -4.06
CA SER A 84 14.55 -27.41 -2.79
C SER A 84 14.03 -26.06 -2.30
N GLN A 85 14.86 -25.00 -2.34
CA GLN A 85 14.49 -23.64 -1.96
C GLN A 85 13.36 -23.09 -2.87
N ILE A 86 13.47 -23.30 -4.18
CA ILE A 86 12.42 -22.89 -5.14
C ILE A 86 11.10 -23.63 -4.82
N SER A 87 11.17 -24.92 -4.51
CA SER A 87 9.97 -25.70 -4.15
C SER A 87 9.30 -25.19 -2.88
N ILE A 88 10.09 -24.87 -1.84
CA ILE A 88 9.57 -24.28 -0.60
C ILE A 88 8.95 -22.91 -0.89
N TYR A 89 9.67 -22.02 -1.58
CA TYR A 89 9.19 -20.69 -1.93
C TYR A 89 7.88 -20.74 -2.73
N ARG A 90 7.78 -21.67 -3.68
CA ARG A 90 6.54 -21.88 -4.44
C ARG A 90 5.37 -22.26 -3.55
N LYS A 91 5.57 -23.19 -2.60
CA LYS A 91 4.51 -23.60 -1.65
C LYS A 91 4.09 -22.44 -0.76
N ASP A 92 5.06 -21.69 -0.27
CA ASP A 92 4.81 -20.52 0.60
C ASP A 92 4.04 -19.42 -0.16
N LEU A 93 4.43 -19.14 -1.40
CA LEU A 93 3.75 -18.14 -2.23
C LEU A 93 2.30 -18.53 -2.52
N PHE A 94 2.05 -19.80 -2.94
CA PHE A 94 0.68 -20.26 -3.18
C PHE A 94 -0.13 -20.31 -1.88
N GLY A 95 0.46 -20.76 -0.79
CA GLY A 95 -0.19 -20.85 0.52
C GLY A 95 -0.57 -19.47 1.06
N SER A 96 0.36 -18.52 1.04
CA SER A 96 0.11 -17.14 1.49
C SER A 96 -0.92 -16.44 0.61
N THR A 97 -0.81 -16.54 -0.72
CA THR A 97 -1.78 -15.96 -1.65
C THR A 97 -3.19 -16.52 -1.45
N TYR A 98 -3.30 -17.83 -1.26
CA TYR A 98 -4.60 -18.46 -0.98
C TYR A 98 -5.18 -18.01 0.36
N MET A 99 -4.33 -17.94 1.39
CA MET A 99 -4.72 -17.43 2.70
C MET A 99 -5.20 -15.97 2.61
N ASP A 100 -4.45 -15.10 1.94
CA ASP A 100 -4.82 -13.68 1.82
C ASP A 100 -6.14 -13.49 1.06
N ASN A 101 -6.36 -14.23 -0.01
CA ASN A 101 -7.63 -14.21 -0.76
C ASN A 101 -8.80 -14.71 0.12
N TYR A 102 -8.59 -15.77 0.89
CA TYR A 102 -9.59 -16.27 1.83
C TYR A 102 -9.93 -15.20 2.88
N LEU A 103 -8.90 -14.63 3.52
CA LEU A 103 -9.06 -13.63 4.57
C LEU A 103 -9.73 -12.35 4.05
N ALA A 104 -9.42 -11.92 2.83
CA ALA A 104 -10.07 -10.77 2.21
C ALA A 104 -11.59 -10.94 2.07
N SER A 105 -12.06 -12.19 1.87
CA SER A 105 -13.49 -12.51 1.79
C SER A 105 -14.17 -12.66 3.14
N GLN A 106 -13.42 -12.88 4.23
CA GLN A 106 -13.96 -13.20 5.55
C GLN A 106 -13.95 -12.02 6.52
N ILE A 107 -13.15 -10.99 6.25
CA ILE A 107 -12.96 -9.88 7.18
C ILE A 107 -13.76 -8.68 6.70
N SER A 108 -14.73 -8.30 7.50
CA SER A 108 -15.43 -7.02 7.39
C SER A 108 -15.44 -6.35 8.77
N ILE A 109 -15.33 -5.04 8.78
CA ILE A 109 -15.37 -4.21 9.99
C ILE A 109 -16.37 -3.10 9.73
N ASP A 110 -17.36 -2.99 10.57
CA ASP A 110 -18.37 -1.94 10.46
C ASP A 110 -18.20 -0.85 11.52
N ASN A 111 -18.92 0.25 11.35
CA ASN A 111 -18.85 1.39 12.24
C ASN A 111 -19.36 1.08 13.66
N ALA A 112 -20.26 0.10 13.81
CA ALA A 112 -20.75 -0.31 15.11
C ALA A 112 -19.67 -1.03 15.92
N GLU A 113 -18.87 -1.88 15.26
CA GLU A 113 -17.73 -2.54 15.88
C GLU A 113 -16.65 -1.54 16.31
N ILE A 114 -16.34 -0.54 15.45
CA ILE A 114 -15.40 0.54 15.75
C ILE A 114 -15.87 1.31 16.98
N LYS A 115 -17.16 1.69 17.00
CA LYS A 115 -17.76 2.39 18.14
C LYS A 115 -17.70 1.55 19.42
N ALA A 116 -18.07 0.29 19.35
CA ALA A 116 -18.05 -0.62 20.51
C ALA A 116 -16.61 -0.80 21.04
N TYR A 117 -15.63 -0.94 20.16
CA TYR A 117 -14.22 -1.02 20.55
C TYR A 117 -13.75 0.26 21.23
N TYR A 118 -14.07 1.43 20.65
CA TYR A 118 -13.74 2.73 21.22
C TYR A 118 -14.34 2.91 22.60
N ASP A 119 -15.63 2.67 22.77
CA ASP A 119 -16.34 2.84 24.05
C ASP A 119 -15.77 1.92 25.14
N LYS A 120 -15.45 0.67 24.78
CA LYS A 120 -14.84 -0.31 25.70
C LYS A 120 -13.42 0.09 26.13
N ASN A 121 -12.66 0.75 25.24
CA ASN A 121 -11.25 1.05 25.44
C ASN A 121 -10.97 2.55 25.58
N ILE A 122 -11.94 3.35 25.97
CA ILE A 122 -11.88 4.82 25.95
C ILE A 122 -10.72 5.39 26.77
N SER A 123 -10.28 4.68 27.80
CA SER A 123 -9.13 5.06 28.62
C SER A 123 -7.79 4.98 27.87
N SER A 124 -7.72 4.18 26.82
CA SER A 124 -6.54 4.01 25.96
C SER A 124 -6.43 5.11 24.90
N PHE A 125 -7.53 5.79 24.59
CA PHE A 125 -7.59 6.85 23.58
C PHE A 125 -7.42 8.22 24.22
N LYS A 126 -6.19 8.48 24.68
CA LYS A 126 -5.76 9.76 25.28
C LYS A 126 -4.45 10.21 24.66
N HIS A 127 -4.35 11.50 24.41
CA HIS A 127 -3.08 12.10 23.99
C HIS A 127 -2.02 11.92 25.09
N LYS A 128 -0.87 11.39 24.72
CA LYS A 128 0.23 11.18 25.68
C LYS A 128 0.91 12.49 26.03
N ASN A 129 1.07 13.38 25.05
CA ASN A 129 1.75 14.65 25.16
C ASN A 129 0.83 15.80 24.71
N ASP A 130 1.21 17.03 25.04
CA ASP A 130 0.63 18.22 24.42
C ASP A 130 0.94 18.16 22.91
N GLY A 131 -0.03 18.54 22.09
CA GLY A 131 0.15 18.47 20.64
C GLY A 131 -0.75 19.43 19.89
N ALA A 132 -0.58 19.44 18.58
CA ALA A 132 -1.37 20.23 17.66
C ALA A 132 -1.58 19.50 16.31
N LYS A 133 -2.77 19.70 15.73
CA LYS A 133 -3.06 19.34 14.36
C LYS A 133 -2.74 20.55 13.50
N ILE A 134 -1.85 20.38 12.52
CA ILE A 134 -1.31 21.47 11.72
C ILE A 134 -1.33 21.16 10.23
N MET A 135 -1.36 22.23 9.42
CA MET A 135 -0.88 22.21 8.04
C MET A 135 0.48 22.89 7.99
N HIS A 136 1.44 22.28 7.28
CA HIS A 136 2.81 22.76 7.27
C HIS A 136 3.33 22.94 5.85
N TYR A 137 3.78 24.15 5.53
CA TYR A 137 4.40 24.53 4.27
C TYR A 137 5.87 24.80 4.49
N LEU A 138 6.71 24.29 3.60
CA LEU A 138 8.16 24.55 3.58
C LEU A 138 8.53 25.06 2.20
N VAL A 139 9.14 26.25 2.15
CA VAL A 139 9.58 26.89 0.91
C VAL A 139 10.96 27.51 1.08
N SER A 140 11.72 27.62 -0.02
CA SER A 140 13.07 28.20 -0.01
C SER A 140 13.09 29.73 -0.07
N SER A 141 11.99 30.36 -0.55
CA SER A 141 11.93 31.80 -0.79
C SER A 141 11.12 32.53 0.30
N ASP A 142 11.68 33.58 0.89
CA ASP A 142 11.01 34.44 1.86
C ASP A 142 9.77 35.13 1.26
N SER A 143 9.84 35.56 0.01
CA SER A 143 8.68 36.22 -0.65
C SER A 143 7.52 35.25 -0.83
N VAL A 144 7.78 34.00 -1.21
CA VAL A 144 6.78 32.95 -1.33
C VAL A 144 6.22 32.60 0.05
N ALA A 145 7.07 32.51 1.05
CA ALA A 145 6.64 32.22 2.42
C ALA A 145 5.68 33.29 2.98
N ARG A 146 5.97 34.57 2.75
CA ARG A 146 5.07 35.68 3.13
C ARG A 146 3.76 35.61 2.40
N TYR A 147 3.76 35.37 1.08
CA TYR A 147 2.55 35.20 0.30
C TYR A 147 1.65 34.07 0.88
N ILE A 148 2.25 32.92 1.19
CA ILE A 148 1.52 31.79 1.81
C ILE A 148 0.96 32.19 3.16
N ALA A 149 1.76 32.81 4.03
CA ALA A 149 1.33 33.24 5.35
C ALA A 149 0.18 34.23 5.30
N ASP A 150 0.23 35.20 4.37
CA ASP A 150 -0.81 36.21 4.20
C ASP A 150 -2.10 35.61 3.63
N ALA A 151 -1.98 34.67 2.68
CA ALA A 151 -3.13 33.94 2.14
C ALA A 151 -3.84 33.09 3.20
N LEU A 152 -3.08 32.43 4.09
CA LEU A 152 -3.63 31.63 5.19
C LEU A 152 -4.27 32.47 6.30
N ARG A 153 -3.86 33.73 6.48
CA ARG A 153 -4.47 34.67 7.43
C ARG A 153 -5.78 35.27 6.94
N GLN A 154 -6.09 35.12 5.64
CA GLN A 154 -7.36 35.57 5.08
C GLN A 154 -8.49 34.60 5.45
N SER A 155 -9.73 35.02 5.20
CA SER A 155 -10.91 34.18 5.42
C SER A 155 -10.86 32.92 4.52
N ASP A 156 -11.48 31.84 4.96
CA ASP A 156 -11.53 30.55 4.23
C ASP A 156 -12.14 30.67 2.82
N ASN A 157 -12.94 31.70 2.60
CA ASN A 157 -13.56 31.98 1.31
C ASN A 157 -12.75 32.89 0.39
N SER A 158 -11.57 33.39 0.82
CA SER A 158 -10.73 34.23 -0.03
C SER A 158 -10.23 33.46 -1.26
N ILE A 159 -10.08 34.22 -2.36
CA ILE A 159 -9.59 33.62 -3.63
C ILE A 159 -8.15 33.13 -3.48
N ASP A 160 -7.32 33.91 -2.77
CA ASP A 160 -5.91 33.57 -2.58
C ASP A 160 -5.72 32.31 -1.74
N ARG A 161 -6.51 32.15 -0.67
CA ARG A 161 -6.50 30.91 0.12
C ARG A 161 -6.96 29.69 -0.69
N LYS A 162 -8.01 29.83 -1.51
CA LYS A 162 -8.48 28.74 -2.40
C LYS A 162 -7.44 28.37 -3.44
N LYS A 163 -6.77 29.34 -4.06
CA LYS A 163 -5.67 29.11 -5.01
C LYS A 163 -4.49 28.44 -4.34
N LEU A 164 -4.13 28.86 -3.13
CA LEU A 164 -3.07 28.26 -2.34
C LEU A 164 -3.34 26.77 -2.09
N LEU A 165 -4.50 26.42 -1.56
CA LEU A 165 -4.89 25.06 -1.27
C LEU A 165 -4.97 24.17 -2.53
N ALA A 166 -5.31 24.76 -3.69
CA ALA A 166 -5.32 24.04 -4.97
C ALA A 166 -3.92 23.78 -5.55
N ASN A 167 -2.97 24.69 -5.29
CA ASN A 167 -1.62 24.62 -5.87
C ASN A 167 -0.60 23.87 -4.99
N TYR A 168 -0.86 23.79 -3.70
CA TYR A 168 0.02 23.11 -2.74
C TYR A 168 -0.74 21.94 -2.10
N ASN A 169 -0.32 20.72 -2.42
CA ASN A 169 -0.84 19.54 -1.74
C ASN A 169 -0.13 19.42 -0.39
N VAL A 170 -0.78 19.93 0.66
CA VAL A 170 -0.23 19.93 2.01
C VAL A 170 -1.08 19.06 2.91
N ASP A 171 -0.44 18.03 3.46
CA ASP A 171 -1.10 17.11 4.37
C ASP A 171 -1.34 17.74 5.75
N VAL A 172 -2.50 17.42 6.31
CA VAL A 172 -2.80 17.73 7.69
C VAL A 172 -2.13 16.69 8.57
N THR A 173 -1.21 17.13 9.42
CA THR A 173 -0.48 16.23 10.32
C THR A 173 -0.69 16.58 11.79
N THR A 174 -0.45 15.61 12.66
CA THR A 174 -0.46 15.80 14.12
C THR A 174 0.98 15.81 14.62
N VAL A 175 1.33 16.86 15.35
CA VAL A 175 2.66 17.02 15.96
C VAL A 175 2.52 17.05 17.47
N GLU A 176 3.49 16.47 18.15
CA GLU A 176 3.58 16.48 19.62
C GLU A 176 4.71 17.40 20.07
N ARG A 177 4.53 18.02 21.19
CA ARG A 177 5.54 18.88 21.81
C ARG A 177 6.81 18.08 22.12
N GLY A 178 7.96 18.61 21.73
CA GLY A 178 9.27 17.99 21.87
C GLY A 178 9.70 17.08 20.74
N ASN A 179 8.86 16.86 19.71
CA ASN A 179 9.17 16.04 18.54
C ASN A 179 9.55 16.85 17.29
N LEU A 180 9.65 18.17 17.43
CA LEU A 180 10.00 19.09 16.36
C LEU A 180 11.36 19.73 16.62
N ILE A 181 11.94 20.37 15.58
CA ILE A 181 13.09 21.25 15.81
C ILE A 181 12.69 22.39 16.74
N GLU A 182 13.60 22.79 17.62
CA GLU A 182 13.34 23.71 18.74
C GLU A 182 12.63 25.00 18.32
N GLN A 183 13.03 25.59 17.18
CA GLN A 183 12.42 26.81 16.67
C GLN A 183 10.93 26.63 16.38
N LEU A 184 10.54 25.51 15.73
CA LEU A 184 9.15 25.24 15.41
C LEU A 184 8.34 24.80 16.63
N ASP A 185 8.96 24.00 17.51
CA ASP A 185 8.33 23.57 18.76
C ASP A 185 7.93 24.77 19.63
N ASN A 186 8.88 25.70 19.82
CA ASN A 186 8.65 26.91 20.59
C ASN A 186 7.54 27.76 19.96
N GLU A 187 7.56 28.00 18.65
CA GLU A 187 6.54 28.82 17.99
C GLU A 187 5.16 28.17 18.04
N ILE A 188 5.07 26.86 17.81
CA ILE A 188 3.79 26.14 17.84
C ILE A 188 3.25 26.10 19.26
N PHE A 189 4.07 25.82 20.28
CA PHE A 189 3.60 25.56 21.65
C PHE A 189 3.72 26.74 22.60
N SER A 190 4.22 27.92 22.17
CA SER A 190 4.24 29.16 22.97
C SER A 190 2.86 29.73 23.27
N GLY A 191 1.87 29.45 22.40
CA GLY A 191 0.50 29.96 22.52
C GLY A 191 -0.55 28.87 22.67
N ASN A 192 -1.75 29.27 23.07
CA ASN A 192 -2.90 28.37 23.26
C ASN A 192 -3.99 28.50 22.18
N LYS A 193 -3.84 29.44 21.24
CA LYS A 193 -4.86 29.69 20.20
C LYS A 193 -4.78 28.64 19.10
N SER A 194 -5.93 28.17 18.63
CA SER A 194 -6.11 27.41 17.41
C SER A 194 -6.60 28.30 16.27
N ASN A 195 -6.60 27.80 15.04
CA ASN A 195 -6.96 28.53 13.83
C ASN A 195 -6.08 29.79 13.67
N ILE A 196 -4.79 29.63 13.83
CA ILE A 196 -3.79 30.68 13.66
C ILE A 196 -2.70 30.26 12.70
N THR A 197 -2.16 31.22 11.97
CA THR A 197 -1.01 31.06 11.08
C THR A 197 0.25 31.55 11.78
N ILE A 198 1.23 30.67 11.94
CA ILE A 198 2.57 30.93 12.48
C ILE A 198 3.55 31.04 11.32
N GLY A 199 4.50 31.93 11.43
CA GLY A 199 5.57 32.11 10.46
C GLY A 199 5.34 33.27 9.48
N PRO A 200 6.27 33.45 8.50
CA PRO A 200 7.37 32.53 8.17
C PRO A 200 8.42 32.38 9.30
N VAL A 201 8.76 31.13 9.63
CA VAL A 201 9.85 30.81 10.56
C VAL A 201 11.05 30.32 9.73
N LYS A 202 12.20 30.99 9.83
CA LYS A 202 13.40 30.63 9.08
C LYS A 202 14.18 29.53 9.85
N THR A 203 14.59 28.51 9.12
CA THR A 203 15.48 27.44 9.59
C THR A 203 16.54 27.13 8.52
N ASP A 204 17.44 26.22 8.78
CA ASP A 204 18.41 25.72 7.80
C ASP A 204 17.76 25.00 6.61
N TYR A 205 16.54 24.53 6.76
CA TYR A 205 15.75 23.85 5.71
C TYR A 205 14.95 24.82 4.83
N GLY A 206 14.79 26.07 5.24
CA GLY A 206 14.02 27.08 4.52
C GLY A 206 13.07 27.84 5.43
N TYR A 207 11.97 28.31 4.85
CA TYR A 207 10.93 29.07 5.55
C TYR A 207 9.71 28.19 5.79
N HIS A 208 9.34 28.05 7.05
CA HIS A 208 8.19 27.25 7.50
C HIS A 208 6.99 28.16 7.76
N ILE A 209 5.85 27.80 7.22
CA ILE A 209 4.56 28.42 7.50
C ILE A 209 3.64 27.32 8.05
N ILE A 210 3.03 27.58 9.19
CA ILE A 210 2.27 26.57 9.91
C ILE A 210 0.90 27.14 10.22
N GLU A 211 -0.16 26.50 9.77
CA GLU A 211 -1.50 26.75 10.24
C GLU A 211 -1.86 25.77 11.35
N VAL A 212 -2.07 26.28 12.55
CA VAL A 212 -2.48 25.47 13.70
C VAL A 212 -3.99 25.34 13.69
N LEU A 213 -4.49 24.18 13.26
CA LEU A 213 -5.91 23.90 13.15
C LEU A 213 -6.55 23.62 14.53
N ARG A 214 -5.88 22.81 15.33
CA ARG A 214 -6.37 22.42 16.66
C ARG A 214 -5.20 22.10 17.59
N ARG A 215 -5.42 22.34 18.89
CA ARG A 215 -4.48 21.95 19.95
C ARG A 215 -5.13 20.94 20.88
N PHE A 216 -4.34 20.11 21.48
CA PHE A 216 -4.77 19.19 22.52
C PHE A 216 -3.73 19.10 23.64
N LYS A 217 -4.20 18.77 24.83
CA LYS A 217 -3.38 18.61 26.03
C LYS A 217 -3.10 17.15 26.31
N ALA A 218 -1.97 16.88 26.92
CA ALA A 218 -1.67 15.57 27.49
C ALA A 218 -2.84 15.12 28.41
N GLY A 219 -3.22 13.85 28.27
CA GLY A 219 -4.36 13.26 28.98
C GLY A 219 -5.74 13.59 28.40
N SER A 220 -5.85 14.53 27.45
CA SER A 220 -7.11 14.80 26.77
C SER A 220 -7.52 13.62 25.87
N LYS A 221 -8.83 13.47 25.70
CA LYS A 221 -9.43 12.36 24.95
C LYS A 221 -9.22 12.54 23.45
N ILE A 222 -8.78 11.48 22.79
CA ILE A 222 -8.78 11.36 21.33
C ILE A 222 -10.21 10.96 20.93
N ASN A 223 -10.85 11.70 20.02
CA ASN A 223 -12.19 11.35 19.58
C ASN A 223 -12.18 10.14 18.63
N ILE A 224 -13.37 9.57 18.40
CA ILE A 224 -13.50 8.35 17.59
C ILE A 224 -13.04 8.54 16.15
N ASP A 225 -13.26 9.72 15.56
CA ASP A 225 -12.86 9.99 14.17
C ASP A 225 -11.34 10.02 14.04
N GLU A 226 -10.65 10.53 15.04
CA GLU A 226 -9.17 10.52 15.10
C GLU A 226 -8.59 9.14 15.41
N ALA A 227 -9.30 8.36 16.20
CA ALA A 227 -8.91 7.00 16.57
C ALA A 227 -9.34 5.95 15.53
N PHE A 228 -10.11 6.35 14.50
CA PHE A 228 -10.77 5.44 13.57
C PHE A 228 -9.79 4.46 12.91
N ASP A 229 -8.75 4.98 12.27
CA ASP A 229 -7.78 4.16 11.54
C ASP A 229 -7.04 3.22 12.48
N GLU A 230 -6.66 3.69 13.66
CA GLU A 230 -6.00 2.85 14.67
C GLU A 230 -6.93 1.72 15.14
N ILE A 231 -8.20 2.02 15.43
CA ILE A 231 -9.19 1.02 15.84
C ILE A 231 -9.44 0.02 14.73
N TYR A 232 -9.60 0.52 13.49
CA TYR A 232 -9.80 -0.33 12.32
C TYR A 232 -8.65 -1.33 12.18
N GLN A 233 -7.40 -0.86 12.24
CA GLN A 233 -6.22 -1.73 12.14
C GLN A 233 -6.14 -2.75 13.29
N ARG A 234 -6.47 -2.36 14.51
CA ARG A 234 -6.49 -3.29 15.65
C ARG A 234 -7.55 -4.39 15.47
N LEU A 235 -8.77 -4.02 15.09
CA LEU A 235 -9.85 -4.96 14.82
C LEU A 235 -9.54 -5.85 13.62
N PHE A 236 -8.97 -5.28 12.55
CA PHE A 236 -8.54 -6.02 11.38
C PHE A 236 -7.50 -7.09 11.73
N ASN A 237 -6.45 -6.72 12.45
CA ASN A 237 -5.41 -7.65 12.87
C ASN A 237 -5.96 -8.75 13.79
N GLN A 238 -6.86 -8.40 14.70
CA GLN A 238 -7.53 -9.39 15.57
C GLN A 238 -8.39 -10.37 14.77
N LYS A 239 -9.23 -9.87 13.86
CA LYS A 239 -10.08 -10.72 13.00
C LYS A 239 -9.21 -11.57 12.06
N LYS A 240 -8.14 -10.99 11.49
CA LYS A 240 -7.20 -11.70 10.63
C LYS A 240 -6.57 -12.88 11.36
N ALA A 241 -6.06 -12.67 12.57
CA ALA A 241 -5.47 -13.73 13.38
C ALA A 241 -6.47 -14.87 13.67
N LEU A 242 -7.68 -14.53 14.12
CA LEU A 242 -8.72 -15.51 14.43
C LEU A 242 -9.18 -16.27 13.18
N ALA A 243 -9.39 -15.59 12.07
CA ALA A 243 -9.81 -16.21 10.81
C ALA A 243 -8.72 -17.14 10.26
N SER A 244 -7.43 -16.74 10.36
CA SER A 244 -6.30 -17.58 9.95
C SER A 244 -6.21 -18.88 10.76
N ILE A 245 -6.38 -18.80 12.08
CA ILE A 245 -6.38 -19.99 12.95
C ILE A 245 -7.53 -20.93 12.55
N ARG A 246 -8.76 -20.41 12.46
CA ARG A 246 -9.94 -21.21 12.09
C ARG A 246 -9.79 -21.86 10.71
N PHE A 247 -9.22 -21.13 9.76
CA PHE A 247 -8.97 -21.64 8.43
C PHE A 247 -7.95 -22.78 8.43
N LEU A 248 -6.81 -22.62 9.10
CA LEU A 248 -5.81 -23.67 9.24
C LEU A 248 -6.36 -24.90 9.96
N ASP A 249 -7.17 -24.71 10.98
CA ASP A 249 -7.85 -25.82 11.67
C ASP A 249 -8.84 -26.56 10.75
N SER A 250 -9.56 -25.82 9.91
CA SER A 250 -10.44 -26.44 8.90
C SER A 250 -9.64 -27.27 7.89
N LEU A 251 -8.47 -26.79 7.46
CA LEU A 251 -7.59 -27.54 6.57
C LEU A 251 -7.02 -28.81 7.25
N ARG A 252 -6.63 -28.73 8.52
CA ARG A 252 -6.18 -29.90 9.30
C ARG A 252 -7.26 -30.97 9.44
N ASN A 253 -8.51 -30.55 9.53
CA ASN A 253 -9.64 -31.48 9.58
C ASN A 253 -9.99 -32.07 8.20
N HIS A 254 -9.68 -31.35 7.12
CA HIS A 254 -9.94 -31.80 5.75
C HIS A 254 -8.81 -32.74 5.23
N TYR A 255 -7.57 -32.42 5.54
CA TYR A 255 -6.41 -33.19 5.07
C TYR A 255 -5.83 -34.06 6.18
N THR A 256 -5.40 -35.28 5.82
CA THR A 256 -4.73 -36.17 6.77
C THR A 256 -3.35 -35.68 7.09
N VAL A 257 -3.09 -35.30 8.34
CA VAL A 257 -1.77 -34.89 8.83
C VAL A 257 -1.21 -35.98 9.73
N LYS A 258 -0.08 -36.58 9.36
CA LYS A 258 0.65 -37.56 10.19
C LYS A 258 1.99 -36.94 10.56
N ILE A 259 2.26 -36.86 11.87
CA ILE A 259 3.52 -36.32 12.41
C ILE A 259 4.21 -37.49 13.14
N ASN A 260 5.32 -37.93 12.58
CA ASN A 260 6.15 -38.97 13.19
C ASN A 260 7.45 -38.29 13.70
N LEU A 261 7.40 -37.79 14.91
CA LEU A 261 8.57 -37.29 15.61
C LEU A 261 9.09 -38.41 16.47
N GLU A 262 10.29 -38.95 16.19
CA GLU A 262 11.00 -39.78 17.14
C GLU A 262 11.30 -38.91 18.38
N LYS A 263 10.79 -39.33 19.53
CA LYS A 263 11.16 -38.68 20.79
C LYS A 263 12.59 -39.13 21.10
N ASN A 264 13.59 -38.28 20.88
CA ASN A 264 14.93 -38.43 21.45
C ASN A 264 14.88 -38.24 22.96
#